data_b4cf0ea34b31f9f7ebc4fcbf312ac3f0
#
_entry.id   b4cf0ea34b31f9f7ebc4fcbf312ac3f0
#
_cell.length_a   1.000
_cell.length_b   1.000
_cell.length_c   1.000
_cell.angle_alpha   90.00
_cell.angle_beta   90.00
_cell.angle_gamma   90.00
#
_symmetry.space_group_name_H-M   'P 1'
#
loop_
_entity.id
_entity.type
_entity.pdbx_description
1 polymer ?
#
loop_
_entity_poly.entity_id
_entity_poly.type
_entity_poly.pdbx_seq_one_letter_code
_entity_poly.pdbx_strand_id
1 'polypeptide(L)'
;KSLKESFLATIDFIQKGENLENVLSFLFQGLIIQRNAQQIDLAKPLNLPIATIIDLLSKHFDTKYSAEGASRLPVLALYAAYQCLVNETKRFDGKVLLPMESHTSADTRSGRIGDIDIVDEKERAFEAVEVKHGIAITAQLV
;
A
#
# COMPACT_ATOMS: atom_id res chain seq x y z
N LYS A 1 -18.78 22.70 -13.01
CA LYS A 1 -18.41 23.45 -11.79
C LYS A 1 -17.02 23.04 -11.40
N SER A 2 -16.18 23.99 -10.99
CA SER A 2 -14.85 23.67 -10.47
C SER A 2 -14.96 23.00 -9.09
N LEU A 3 -13.95 22.23 -8.69
CA LEU A 3 -13.89 21.60 -7.36
C LEU A 3 -14.05 22.65 -6.25
N LYS A 4 -13.43 23.83 -6.44
CA LYS A 4 -13.53 24.97 -5.52
C LYS A 4 -14.97 25.47 -5.37
N GLU A 5 -15.71 25.62 -6.47
CA GLU A 5 -17.12 26.08 -6.43
C GLU A 5 -18.02 25.07 -5.73
N SER A 6 -17.80 23.78 -5.99
CA SER A 6 -18.55 22.72 -5.30
C SER A 6 -18.26 22.70 -3.81
N PHE A 7 -16.99 22.85 -3.41
CA PHE A 7 -16.59 22.95 -2.00
C PHE A 7 -17.24 24.16 -1.28
N LEU A 8 -17.15 25.33 -1.89
CA LEU A 8 -17.74 26.56 -1.31
C LEU A 8 -19.27 26.45 -1.20
N ALA A 9 -19.92 25.86 -2.20
CA ALA A 9 -21.37 25.61 -2.15
C ALA A 9 -21.76 24.65 -1.02
N THR A 10 -20.94 23.63 -0.75
CA THR A 10 -21.14 22.71 0.37
C THR A 10 -21.02 23.42 1.72
N ILE A 11 -20.00 24.28 1.87
CA ILE A 11 -19.82 25.08 3.10
C ILE A 11 -20.99 26.04 3.32
N ASP A 12 -21.43 26.75 2.28
CA ASP A 12 -22.59 27.66 2.35
C ASP A 12 -23.87 26.91 2.76
N PHE A 13 -24.09 25.71 2.22
CA PHE A 13 -25.20 24.85 2.59
C PHE A 13 -25.18 24.42 4.07
N ILE A 14 -23.99 24.05 4.57
CA ILE A 14 -23.79 23.68 5.98
C ILE A 14 -24.04 24.89 6.90
N GLN A 15 -23.56 26.08 6.53
CA GLN A 15 -23.74 27.29 7.32
C GLN A 15 -25.20 27.74 7.42
N LYS A 16 -26.02 27.44 6.42
CA LYS A 16 -27.47 27.71 6.44
C LYS A 16 -28.27 26.81 7.36
N GLY A 17 -27.63 25.77 7.92
CA GLY A 17 -28.23 24.89 8.93
C GLY A 17 -29.32 23.95 8.40
N GLU A 18 -29.46 23.85 7.08
CA GLU A 18 -30.45 22.98 6.47
C GLU A 18 -29.92 21.53 6.43
N ASN A 19 -30.51 20.68 7.26
CA ASN A 19 -30.40 19.20 7.14
C ASN A 19 -28.95 18.64 7.19
N LEU A 20 -28.16 19.10 8.17
CA LEU A 20 -26.74 18.73 8.35
C LEU A 20 -26.54 17.21 8.37
N GLU A 21 -27.47 16.46 8.96
CA GLU A 21 -27.43 15.00 9.03
C GLU A 21 -27.47 14.35 7.64
N ASN A 22 -28.31 14.87 6.74
CA ASN A 22 -28.39 14.37 5.37
C ASN A 22 -27.12 14.71 4.57
N VAL A 23 -26.50 15.89 4.80
CA VAL A 23 -25.24 16.26 4.16
C VAL A 23 -24.11 15.33 4.60
N LEU A 24 -23.99 15.09 5.90
CA LEU A 24 -23.00 14.17 6.45
C LEU A 24 -23.22 12.75 5.93
N SER A 25 -24.45 12.27 5.93
CA SER A 25 -24.80 10.95 5.40
C SER A 25 -24.41 10.83 3.93
N PHE A 26 -24.69 11.83 3.10
CA PHE A 26 -24.31 11.86 1.68
C PHE A 26 -22.79 11.84 1.50
N LEU A 27 -22.06 12.64 2.27
CA LEU A 27 -20.58 12.67 2.23
C LEU A 27 -19.98 11.32 2.64
N PHE A 28 -20.46 10.71 3.73
CA PHE A 28 -19.99 9.40 4.15
C PHE A 28 -20.32 8.30 3.13
N GLN A 29 -21.52 8.32 2.54
CA GLN A 29 -21.86 7.39 1.46
C GLN A 29 -20.94 7.56 0.26
N GLY A 30 -20.64 8.80 -0.14
CA GLY A 30 -19.68 9.08 -1.22
C GLY A 30 -18.28 8.55 -0.92
N LEU A 31 -17.78 8.73 0.30
CA LEU A 31 -16.49 8.20 0.73
C LEU A 31 -16.46 6.66 0.75
N ILE A 32 -17.55 6.04 1.21
CA ILE A 32 -17.70 4.58 1.20
C ILE A 32 -17.69 4.03 -0.23
N ILE A 33 -18.45 4.65 -1.13
CA ILE A 33 -18.50 4.25 -2.55
C ILE A 33 -17.11 4.40 -3.17
N GLN A 34 -16.43 5.52 -2.96
CA GLN A 34 -15.09 5.75 -3.47
C GLN A 34 -14.09 4.73 -2.92
N ARG A 35 -14.11 4.47 -1.61
CA ARG A 35 -13.27 3.44 -0.98
C ARG A 35 -13.53 2.06 -1.58
N ASN A 36 -14.80 1.68 -1.76
CA ASN A 36 -15.13 0.37 -2.30
C ASN A 36 -14.74 0.23 -3.77
N ALA A 37 -14.83 1.31 -4.56
CA ALA A 37 -14.36 1.32 -5.94
C ALA A 37 -12.83 1.17 -6.07
N GLN A 38 -12.08 1.46 -5.00
CA GLN A 38 -10.63 1.28 -4.94
C GLN A 38 -10.21 -0.10 -4.40
N GLN A 39 -11.14 -0.92 -3.95
CA GLN A 39 -10.81 -2.27 -3.48
C GLN A 39 -10.37 -3.15 -4.64
N ILE A 40 -9.23 -3.80 -4.45
CA ILE A 40 -8.73 -4.84 -5.34
C ILE A 40 -9.09 -6.19 -4.71
N ASP A 41 -9.95 -6.94 -5.35
CA ASP A 41 -10.31 -8.29 -4.92
C ASP A 41 -9.13 -9.24 -5.24
N LEU A 42 -8.35 -9.52 -4.22
CA LEU A 42 -7.30 -10.53 -4.30
C LEU A 42 -7.87 -11.92 -4.02
N ALA A 43 -7.48 -12.89 -4.83
CA ALA A 43 -7.80 -14.28 -4.56
C ALA A 43 -7.29 -14.67 -3.16
N LYS A 44 -8.12 -15.37 -2.38
CA LYS A 44 -7.71 -15.99 -1.11
C LYS A 44 -7.28 -17.42 -1.37
N PRO A 45 -5.99 -17.68 -1.62
CA PRO A 45 -5.52 -19.01 -1.96
C PRO A 45 -5.51 -19.89 -0.72
N LEU A 46 -6.56 -20.67 -0.54
CA LEU A 46 -6.59 -21.75 0.44
C LEU A 46 -6.21 -23.05 -0.29
N ASN A 47 -5.11 -23.67 0.12
CA ASN A 47 -4.65 -24.97 -0.40
C ASN A 47 -4.29 -25.00 -1.90
N LEU A 48 -3.81 -23.88 -2.45
CA LEU A 48 -3.30 -23.84 -3.81
C LEU A 48 -1.81 -24.20 -3.87
N PRO A 49 -1.35 -24.87 -4.96
CA PRO A 49 0.08 -25.03 -5.21
C PRO A 49 0.81 -23.70 -5.28
N ILE A 50 2.04 -23.64 -4.80
CA ILE A 50 2.86 -22.41 -4.79
C ILE A 50 2.98 -21.81 -6.21
N ALA A 51 3.17 -22.64 -7.23
CA ALA A 51 3.23 -22.20 -8.62
C ALA A 51 1.97 -21.44 -9.06
N THR A 52 0.79 -21.91 -8.65
CA THR A 52 -0.49 -21.23 -8.93
C THR A 52 -0.58 -19.90 -8.20
N ILE A 53 -0.08 -19.83 -6.96
CA ILE A 53 -0.06 -18.57 -6.18
C ILE A 53 0.85 -17.54 -6.87
N ILE A 54 2.04 -17.95 -7.32
CA ILE A 54 2.98 -17.09 -8.04
C ILE A 54 2.35 -16.57 -9.34
N ASP A 55 1.68 -17.45 -10.11
CA ASP A 55 1.02 -17.07 -11.37
C ASP A 55 -0.12 -16.06 -11.12
N LEU A 56 -0.91 -16.24 -10.08
CA LEU A 56 -1.97 -15.30 -9.69
C LEU A 56 -1.40 -13.95 -9.26
N LEU A 57 -0.34 -13.94 -8.46
CA LEU A 57 0.35 -12.70 -8.06
C LEU A 57 0.93 -11.96 -9.27
N SER A 58 1.59 -12.67 -10.18
CA SER A 58 2.12 -12.09 -11.42
C SER A 58 1.03 -11.42 -12.25
N LYS A 59 -0.12 -12.08 -12.41
CA LYS A 59 -1.28 -11.50 -13.10
C LYS A 59 -1.78 -10.23 -12.42
N HIS A 60 -1.81 -10.19 -11.08
CA HIS A 60 -2.17 -8.98 -10.35
C HIS A 60 -1.15 -7.86 -10.53
N PHE A 61 0.14 -8.16 -10.55
CA PHE A 61 1.20 -7.16 -10.75
C PHE A 61 1.13 -6.53 -12.14
N ASP A 62 0.81 -7.33 -13.16
CA ASP A 62 0.70 -6.88 -14.55
C ASP A 62 -0.63 -6.18 -14.86
N THR A 63 -1.62 -6.31 -13.98
CA THR A 63 -2.93 -5.68 -14.18
C THR A 63 -2.87 -4.19 -13.86
N LYS A 64 -3.35 -3.37 -14.80
CA LYS A 64 -3.49 -1.92 -14.58
C LYS A 64 -4.75 -1.63 -13.79
N TYR A 65 -4.61 -1.43 -12.49
CA TYR A 65 -5.69 -0.99 -11.64
C TYR A 65 -5.81 0.53 -11.65
N SER A 66 -7.05 1.03 -11.61
CA SER A 66 -7.33 2.46 -11.41
C SER A 66 -7.23 2.88 -9.95
N ALA A 67 -7.10 1.91 -9.04
CA ALA A 67 -7.00 2.15 -7.61
C ALA A 67 -5.66 2.81 -7.26
N GLU A 68 -5.71 3.85 -6.44
CA GLU A 68 -4.53 4.49 -5.88
C GLU A 68 -3.76 3.49 -5.01
N GLY A 69 -2.44 3.42 -5.18
CA GLY A 69 -1.59 2.50 -4.42
C GLY A 69 -1.48 1.08 -5.00
N ALA A 70 -2.13 0.76 -6.12
CA ALA A 70 -2.02 -0.56 -6.76
C ALA A 70 -0.58 -0.90 -7.19
N SER A 71 0.26 0.08 -7.49
CA SER A 71 1.68 -0.10 -7.78
C SER A 71 2.49 -0.70 -6.63
N ARG A 72 1.93 -0.70 -5.40
CA ARG A 72 2.55 -1.34 -4.22
C ARG A 72 2.27 -2.83 -4.09
N LEU A 73 1.45 -3.43 -4.93
CA LEU A 73 1.14 -4.87 -4.81
C LEU A 73 2.38 -5.76 -4.76
N PRO A 74 3.42 -5.55 -5.60
CA PRO A 74 4.66 -6.32 -5.50
C PRO A 74 5.37 -6.15 -4.15
N VAL A 75 5.43 -4.93 -3.61
CA VAL A 75 6.02 -4.64 -2.30
C VAL A 75 5.25 -5.34 -1.20
N LEU A 76 3.91 -5.27 -1.22
CA LEU A 76 3.04 -5.93 -0.24
C LEU A 76 3.22 -7.45 -0.24
N ALA A 77 3.30 -8.06 -1.42
CA ALA A 77 3.49 -9.50 -1.56
C ALA A 77 4.85 -9.94 -0.98
N LEU A 78 5.94 -9.21 -1.29
CA LEU A 78 7.26 -9.49 -0.74
C LEU A 78 7.30 -9.24 0.76
N TYR A 79 6.71 -8.15 1.25
CA TYR A 79 6.65 -7.88 2.68
C TYR A 79 5.94 -9.00 3.44
N ALA A 80 4.82 -9.52 2.92
CA ALA A 80 4.13 -10.66 3.52
C ALA A 80 5.02 -11.94 3.55
N ALA A 81 5.81 -12.16 2.50
CA ALA A 81 6.79 -13.25 2.48
C ALA A 81 7.88 -13.04 3.55
N TYR A 82 8.40 -11.83 3.71
CA TYR A 82 9.38 -11.51 4.75
C TYR A 82 8.82 -11.66 6.17
N GLN A 83 7.54 -11.37 6.39
CA GLN A 83 6.89 -11.62 7.69
C GLN A 83 6.96 -13.11 8.09
N CYS A 84 6.86 -14.02 7.13
CA CYS A 84 7.04 -15.44 7.37
C CYS A 84 8.53 -15.80 7.52
N LEU A 85 9.39 -15.34 6.59
CA LEU A 85 10.81 -15.67 6.54
C LEU A 85 11.57 -15.27 7.81
N VAL A 86 11.29 -14.09 8.37
CA VAL A 86 11.95 -13.58 9.58
C VAL A 86 11.67 -14.49 10.78
N ASN A 87 10.51 -15.13 10.83
CA ASN A 87 10.12 -16.02 11.92
C ASN A 87 10.57 -17.47 11.73
N GLU A 88 10.81 -17.91 10.49
CA GLU A 88 11.03 -19.31 10.18
C GLU A 88 12.49 -19.62 9.80
N THR A 89 13.28 -18.60 9.45
CA THR A 89 14.61 -18.79 8.90
C THR A 89 15.70 -18.31 9.86
N LYS A 90 16.61 -19.19 10.26
CA LYS A 90 17.75 -18.90 11.15
C LYS A 90 18.60 -17.70 10.73
N ARG A 91 18.66 -17.38 9.44
CA ARG A 91 19.36 -16.19 8.94
C ARG A 91 18.90 -14.90 9.63
N PHE A 92 17.64 -14.86 10.03
CA PHE A 92 17.01 -13.69 10.63
C PHE A 92 16.88 -13.77 12.15
N ASP A 93 17.53 -14.74 12.80
CA ASP A 93 17.56 -14.81 14.28
C ASP A 93 18.09 -13.48 14.84
N GLY A 94 17.36 -12.90 15.80
CA GLY A 94 17.68 -11.58 16.38
C GLY A 94 17.55 -10.41 15.41
N LYS A 95 16.79 -10.57 14.31
CA LYS A 95 16.48 -9.50 13.36
C LYS A 95 15.02 -9.09 13.45
N VAL A 96 14.75 -7.83 13.09
CA VAL A 96 13.42 -7.25 13.15
C VAL A 96 13.06 -6.69 11.78
N LEU A 97 11.94 -7.16 11.23
CA LEU A 97 11.33 -6.58 10.06
C LEU A 97 10.62 -5.29 10.46
N LEU A 98 11.03 -4.18 9.90
CA LEU A 98 10.42 -2.90 10.18
C LEU A 98 9.01 -2.80 9.54
N PRO A 99 8.04 -2.13 10.18
CA PRO A 99 6.70 -1.98 9.60
C PRO A 99 6.76 -1.18 8.30
N MET A 100 5.89 -1.51 7.36
CA MET A 100 5.78 -0.75 6.11
C MET A 100 5.39 0.70 6.36
N GLU A 101 5.99 1.61 5.59
CA GLU A 101 5.60 3.01 5.63
C GLU A 101 4.36 3.30 4.79
N SER A 102 3.64 4.38 5.17
CA SER A 102 2.56 4.91 4.36
C SER A 102 3.11 5.66 3.15
N HIS A 103 2.36 5.68 2.05
CA HIS A 103 2.73 6.40 0.82
C HIS A 103 2.95 7.91 0.95
N THR A 104 2.56 8.50 2.07
CA THR A 104 2.63 9.94 2.30
C THR A 104 3.94 10.40 2.93
N SER A 105 4.80 9.46 3.33
CA SER A 105 6.11 9.78 3.87
C SER A 105 7.07 10.07 2.72
N ALA A 106 7.65 11.26 2.67
CA ALA A 106 8.74 11.56 1.75
C ALA A 106 9.95 10.70 2.13
N ASP A 107 10.52 9.96 1.18
CA ASP A 107 11.64 8.99 1.37
C ASP A 107 12.80 9.55 2.20
N THR A 108 13.04 10.85 2.13
CA THR A 108 14.12 11.55 2.86
C THR A 108 13.86 11.77 4.35
N ARG A 109 12.63 11.55 4.85
CA ARG A 109 12.27 11.80 6.26
C ARG A 109 12.16 10.55 7.12
N SER A 110 12.05 9.39 6.49
CA SER A 110 11.78 8.14 7.19
C SER A 110 13.03 7.44 7.73
N GLY A 111 14.21 7.77 7.21
CA GLY A 111 15.45 7.05 7.52
C GLY A 111 15.47 5.62 6.95
N ARG A 112 14.55 5.30 6.05
CA ARG A 112 14.47 4.00 5.36
C ARG A 112 15.48 3.93 4.23
N ILE A 113 15.96 2.71 3.97
CA ILE A 113 16.92 2.43 2.91
C ILE A 113 16.19 1.87 1.68
N GLY A 114 15.15 1.07 1.91
CA GLY A 114 14.36 0.44 0.86
C GLY A 114 12.86 0.37 1.16
N ASP A 115 12.13 -0.28 0.28
CA ASP A 115 10.70 -0.58 0.48
C ASP A 115 10.47 -1.54 1.65
N ILE A 116 11.45 -2.43 1.92
CA ILE A 116 11.42 -3.42 3.00
C ILE A 116 12.77 -3.37 3.71
N ASP A 117 12.77 -3.04 4.99
CA ASP A 117 13.98 -2.96 5.80
C ASP A 117 13.94 -3.94 6.96
N ILE A 118 15.06 -4.62 7.16
CA ILE A 118 15.32 -5.50 8.29
C ILE A 118 16.54 -4.98 9.04
N VAL A 119 16.39 -4.85 10.35
CA VAL A 119 17.42 -4.34 11.24
C VAL A 119 17.84 -5.38 12.27
N ASP A 120 19.01 -5.19 12.85
CA ASP A 120 19.45 -5.97 14.01
C ASP A 120 18.92 -5.36 15.33
N GLU A 121 19.25 -6.00 16.45
CA GLU A 121 18.86 -5.56 17.81
C GLU A 121 19.39 -4.16 18.18
N LYS A 122 20.36 -3.64 17.44
CA LYS A 122 20.96 -2.30 17.61
C LYS A 122 20.44 -1.30 16.57
N GLU A 123 19.32 -1.62 15.91
CA GLU A 123 18.72 -0.81 14.85
C GLU A 123 19.63 -0.57 13.62
N ARG A 124 20.67 -1.36 13.44
CA ARG A 124 21.55 -1.27 12.26
C ARG A 124 20.94 -2.05 11.12
N ALA A 125 20.99 -1.48 9.92
CA ALA A 125 20.50 -2.14 8.72
C ALA A 125 21.21 -3.50 8.53
N PHE A 126 20.41 -4.56 8.43
CA PHE A 126 20.86 -5.91 8.11
C PHE A 126 20.58 -6.24 6.65
N GLU A 127 19.39 -5.91 6.18
CA GLU A 127 18.97 -6.11 4.79
C GLU A 127 17.97 -5.02 4.41
N ALA A 128 18.11 -4.48 3.21
CA ALA A 128 17.18 -3.55 2.61
C ALA A 128 16.80 -4.04 1.21
N VAL A 129 15.52 -4.03 0.89
CA VAL A 129 14.99 -4.49 -0.39
C VAL A 129 14.25 -3.36 -1.07
N GLU A 130 14.70 -2.99 -2.25
CA GLU A 130 14.01 -2.08 -3.16
C GLU A 130 13.26 -2.90 -4.20
N VAL A 131 11.99 -2.65 -4.40
CA VAL A 131 11.12 -3.43 -5.29
C VAL A 131 10.77 -2.63 -6.53
N LYS A 132 11.19 -3.12 -7.69
CA LYS A 132 10.85 -2.53 -8.99
C LYS A 132 10.14 -3.58 -9.84
N HIS A 133 8.93 -3.27 -10.30
CA HIS A 133 8.18 -4.14 -11.20
C HIS A 133 8.09 -3.50 -12.59
N GLY A 134 8.39 -4.29 -13.63
CA GLY A 134 8.32 -3.82 -15.01
C GLY A 134 9.38 -2.78 -15.41
N ILE A 135 10.39 -2.55 -14.57
CA ILE A 135 11.47 -1.61 -14.81
C ILE A 135 12.80 -2.38 -14.88
N ALA A 136 13.59 -2.13 -15.92
CA ALA A 136 14.92 -2.74 -16.04
C ALA A 136 15.85 -2.22 -14.93
N ILE A 137 16.56 -3.13 -14.26
CA ILE A 137 17.60 -2.78 -13.28
C ILE A 137 18.80 -2.28 -14.07
N THR A 138 19.16 -1.02 -13.89
CA THR A 138 20.33 -0.39 -14.49
C THR A 138 21.36 -0.02 -13.41
N ALA A 139 22.61 0.21 -13.81
CA ALA A 139 23.67 0.66 -12.88
C ALA A 139 23.35 2.01 -12.19
N GLN A 140 22.36 2.74 -12.66
CA GLN A 140 21.91 4.00 -12.05
C GLN A 140 20.87 3.76 -10.92
N LEU A 141 20.32 2.55 -10.82
CA LEU A 141 19.34 2.16 -9.80
C LEU A 141 19.97 1.40 -8.62
N VAL A 142 21.25 1.08 -8.73
CA VAL A 142 22.09 0.43 -7.72
C VAL A 142 23.11 1.44 -7.22
#